data_cc7e7f0d547e6ef506f9d3bdd143d208
#
_entry.id   cc7e7f0d547e6ef506f9d3bdd143d208
#
_cell.length_a   1.000
_cell.length_b   1.000
_cell.length_c   1.000
_cell.angle_alpha   90.00
_cell.angle_beta   90.00
_cell.angle_gamma   90.00
#
_symmetry.space_group_name_H-M   'P 1'
#
loop_
_entity.id
_entity.type
_entity.pdbx_description
1 polymer ?
#
loop_
_entity_poly.entity_id
_entity_poly.type
_entity_poly.pdbx_seq_one_letter_code
_entity_poly.pdbx_strand_id
1 'polypeptide(L)'
;MSEHRSVLKSTSTISALTVVSRIFGYIRDKRISFLLGTGDLADAYSIAFRIPNTLRRLVGEGAVSAAFIPVFSQYLAEGKRKETWEFVNTILSAAIVVMSLVVILGILGSSFIMAFFAGGFGPEKLHSATILNRIIFPYIGLVSLSAIAMGVLNSHGRFGASAFAPVCLNISIIALSFMSDFFPNPAIALSVGVVIGGVLQILVQVPSLLRTGWRLRWLWNSSSWEYMRPGRAISRLRTM
;
A
#
# COMPACT_ATOMS: atom_id res chain seq x y z
N MET A 1 16.63 29.16 -12.79
CA MET A 1 16.80 29.22 -11.31
C MET A 1 15.59 28.74 -10.52
N SER A 2 14.36 28.90 -11.01
CA SER A 2 13.12 28.42 -10.35
C SER A 2 13.01 26.89 -10.30
N GLU A 3 13.40 26.21 -11.33
CA GLU A 3 13.30 24.74 -11.48
C GLU A 3 14.24 23.99 -10.52
N HIS A 4 15.48 24.43 -10.38
CA HIS A 4 16.43 23.89 -9.41
C HIS A 4 15.95 24.04 -7.95
N ARG A 5 15.32 25.17 -7.61
CA ARG A 5 14.75 25.38 -6.27
C ARG A 5 13.54 24.47 -6.01
N SER A 6 12.72 24.21 -7.02
CA SER A 6 11.59 23.30 -6.94
C SER A 6 12.03 21.85 -6.72
N VAL A 7 13.02 21.38 -7.48
CA VAL A 7 13.60 20.04 -7.33
C VAL A 7 14.26 19.87 -5.96
N LEU A 8 15.06 20.82 -5.51
CA LEU A 8 15.69 20.79 -4.19
C LEU A 8 14.65 20.73 -3.06
N LYS A 9 13.59 21.52 -3.13
CA LYS A 9 12.51 21.52 -2.16
C LYS A 9 11.78 20.18 -2.11
N SER A 10 11.49 19.58 -3.27
CA SER A 10 10.85 18.28 -3.34
C SER A 10 11.73 17.17 -2.77
N THR A 11 13.02 17.16 -3.14
CA THR A 11 14.00 16.18 -2.64
C THR A 11 14.19 16.30 -1.13
N SER A 12 14.33 17.52 -0.61
CA SER A 12 14.48 17.74 0.84
C SER A 12 13.23 17.28 1.61
N THR A 13 12.04 17.53 1.07
CA THR A 13 10.78 17.07 1.69
C THR A 13 10.71 15.54 1.73
N ILE A 14 11.04 14.87 0.63
CA ILE A 14 11.05 13.40 0.58
C ILE A 14 12.07 12.84 1.58
N SER A 15 13.29 13.39 1.60
CA SER A 15 14.35 12.94 2.51
C SER A 15 13.95 13.13 3.97
N ALA A 16 13.40 14.30 4.34
CA ALA A 16 12.94 14.58 5.70
C ALA A 16 11.82 13.60 6.11
N LEU A 17 10.81 13.39 5.28
CA LEU A 17 9.72 12.46 5.57
C LEU A 17 10.19 11.00 5.62
N THR A 18 11.20 10.63 4.83
CA THR A 18 11.83 9.31 4.91
C THR A 18 12.52 9.11 6.26
N VAL A 19 13.26 10.11 6.75
CA VAL A 19 13.89 10.05 8.08
C VAL A 19 12.83 9.95 9.18
N VAL A 20 11.79 10.77 9.11
CA VAL A 20 10.65 10.71 10.05
C VAL A 20 10.02 9.31 10.03
N SER A 21 9.77 8.75 8.85
CA SER A 21 9.20 7.40 8.71
C SER A 21 10.09 6.33 9.34
N ARG A 22 11.42 6.44 9.20
CA ARG A 22 12.37 5.51 9.82
C ARG A 22 12.37 5.61 11.35
N ILE A 23 12.30 6.84 11.89
CA ILE A 23 12.20 7.07 13.35
C ILE A 23 10.91 6.43 13.89
N PHE A 24 9.76 6.71 13.27
CA PHE A 24 8.50 6.09 13.68
C PHE A 24 8.51 4.57 13.49
N GLY A 25 9.17 4.06 12.45
CA GLY A 25 9.37 2.63 12.25
C GLY A 25 10.17 1.99 13.39
N TYR A 26 11.25 2.64 13.83
CA TYR A 26 12.04 2.18 14.97
C TYR A 26 11.24 2.19 16.27
N ILE A 27 10.48 3.27 16.55
CA ILE A 27 9.63 3.35 17.74
C ILE A 27 8.56 2.24 17.71
N ARG A 28 7.93 2.00 16.55
CA ARG A 28 6.99 0.90 16.36
C ARG A 28 7.63 -0.45 16.69
N ASP A 29 8.79 -0.74 16.14
CA ASP A 29 9.47 -2.03 16.34
C ASP A 29 9.85 -2.23 17.81
N LYS A 30 10.31 -1.19 18.51
CA LYS A 30 10.54 -1.21 19.96
C LYS A 30 9.27 -1.49 20.75
N ARG A 31 8.14 -0.85 20.38
CA ARG A 31 6.85 -1.08 21.04
C ARG A 31 6.33 -2.51 20.80
N ILE A 32 6.45 -3.04 19.59
CA ILE A 32 6.10 -4.42 19.27
C ILE A 32 6.92 -5.39 20.12
N SER A 33 8.25 -5.22 20.15
CA SER A 33 9.14 -6.06 20.96
C SER A 33 8.85 -5.97 22.45
N PHE A 34 8.51 -4.79 22.97
CA PHE A 34 8.12 -4.60 24.36
C PHE A 34 6.83 -5.32 24.72
N LEU A 35 5.82 -5.28 23.84
CA LEU A 35 4.51 -5.87 24.11
C LEU A 35 4.46 -7.38 23.91
N LEU A 36 5.12 -7.87 22.87
CA LEU A 36 5.04 -9.29 22.49
C LEU A 36 6.19 -10.13 23.08
N GLY A 37 7.29 -9.49 23.47
CA GLY A 37 8.50 -10.20 23.94
C GLY A 37 9.10 -11.10 22.87
N THR A 38 9.58 -12.28 23.28
CA THR A 38 10.23 -13.31 22.42
C THR A 38 9.45 -14.62 22.39
N GLY A 39 8.17 -14.60 22.72
CA GLY A 39 7.33 -15.79 22.81
C GLY A 39 6.56 -16.13 21.53
N ASP A 40 5.73 -17.17 21.63
CA ASP A 40 4.91 -17.69 20.53
C ASP A 40 4.02 -16.65 19.87
N LEU A 41 3.55 -15.67 20.63
CA LEU A 41 2.71 -14.58 20.12
C LEU A 41 3.52 -13.62 19.23
N ALA A 42 4.78 -13.35 19.57
CA ALA A 42 5.70 -12.54 18.76
C ALA A 42 5.99 -13.22 17.42
N ASP A 43 6.25 -14.51 17.43
CA ASP A 43 6.49 -15.28 16.23
C ASP A 43 5.24 -15.36 15.34
N ALA A 44 4.07 -15.62 15.95
CA ALA A 44 2.78 -15.67 15.24
C ALA A 44 2.48 -14.32 14.56
N TYR A 45 2.69 -13.20 15.25
CA TYR A 45 2.53 -11.86 14.69
C TYR A 45 3.54 -11.59 13.56
N SER A 46 4.80 -11.95 13.78
CA SER A 46 5.88 -11.73 12.81
C SER A 46 5.62 -12.44 11.49
N ILE A 47 5.20 -13.72 11.54
CA ILE A 47 4.89 -14.48 10.33
C ILE A 47 3.62 -13.96 9.64
N ALA A 48 2.57 -13.63 10.40
CA ALA A 48 1.32 -13.09 9.88
C ALA A 48 1.54 -11.73 9.19
N PHE A 49 2.42 -10.88 9.71
CA PHE A 49 2.73 -9.58 9.12
C PHE A 49 3.70 -9.67 7.93
N ARG A 50 4.54 -10.70 7.87
CA ARG A 50 5.55 -10.88 6.81
C ARG A 50 4.92 -10.95 5.42
N ILE A 51 3.81 -11.69 5.25
CA ILE A 51 3.15 -11.90 3.97
C ILE A 51 2.64 -10.58 3.38
N PRO A 52 1.79 -9.80 4.08
CA PRO A 52 1.33 -8.51 3.60
C PRO A 52 2.47 -7.53 3.29
N ASN A 53 3.52 -7.52 4.12
CA ASN A 53 4.66 -6.63 3.94
C ASN A 53 5.50 -7.00 2.70
N THR A 54 5.64 -8.29 2.39
CA THR A 54 6.31 -8.75 1.17
C THR A 54 5.50 -8.41 -0.07
N LEU A 55 4.18 -8.65 -0.04
CA LEU A 55 3.29 -8.30 -1.15
C LEU A 55 3.23 -6.79 -1.38
N ARG A 56 3.29 -5.97 -0.34
CA ARG A 56 3.43 -4.52 -0.46
C ARG A 56 4.62 -4.10 -1.31
N ARG A 57 5.78 -4.74 -1.12
CA ARG A 57 6.98 -4.47 -1.92
C ARG A 57 6.77 -4.86 -3.39
N LEU A 58 6.20 -6.04 -3.64
CA LEU A 58 5.95 -6.52 -4.99
C LEU A 58 4.96 -5.65 -5.76
N VAL A 59 3.87 -5.22 -5.11
CA VAL A 59 2.86 -4.38 -5.74
C VAL A 59 3.34 -2.92 -5.88
N GLY A 60 3.84 -2.33 -4.80
CA GLY A 60 4.23 -0.91 -4.78
C GLY A 60 5.49 -0.60 -5.59
N GLU A 61 6.50 -1.44 -5.46
CA GLU A 61 7.80 -1.23 -6.12
C GLU A 61 7.88 -1.94 -7.49
N GLY A 62 7.12 -3.02 -7.69
CA GLY A 62 7.13 -3.81 -8.91
C GLY A 62 6.04 -3.41 -9.90
N ALA A 63 4.83 -3.91 -9.70
CA ALA A 63 3.76 -3.83 -10.70
C ALA A 63 3.31 -2.39 -10.99
N VAL A 64 3.12 -1.55 -9.97
CA VAL A 64 2.68 -0.16 -10.15
C VAL A 64 3.78 0.67 -10.81
N SER A 65 5.02 0.54 -10.34
CA SER A 65 6.13 1.33 -10.90
C SER A 65 6.47 0.93 -12.34
N ALA A 66 6.45 -0.36 -12.66
CA ALA A 66 6.84 -0.85 -13.98
C ALA A 66 5.74 -0.70 -15.05
N ALA A 67 4.48 -0.92 -14.70
CA ALA A 67 3.39 -0.97 -15.67
C ALA A 67 2.52 0.30 -15.69
N PHE A 68 2.19 0.84 -14.52
CA PHE A 68 1.25 1.96 -14.41
C PHE A 68 1.92 3.32 -14.69
N ILE A 69 3.06 3.61 -14.03
CA ILE A 69 3.69 4.94 -14.07
C ILE A 69 4.09 5.36 -15.51
N PRO A 70 4.72 4.50 -16.35
CA PRO A 70 5.10 4.91 -17.71
C PRO A 70 3.91 5.30 -18.56
N VAL A 71 2.84 4.49 -18.54
CA VAL A 71 1.62 4.74 -19.33
C VAL A 71 0.91 6.01 -18.84
N PHE A 72 0.78 6.16 -17.52
CA PHE A 72 0.17 7.35 -16.93
C PHE A 72 0.95 8.63 -17.26
N SER A 73 2.27 8.60 -17.15
CA SER A 73 3.13 9.75 -17.47
C SER A 73 3.06 10.14 -18.95
N GLN A 74 2.90 9.17 -19.86
CA GLN A 74 2.69 9.44 -21.26
C GLN A 74 1.38 10.20 -21.51
N TYR A 75 0.25 9.72 -20.94
CA TYR A 75 -1.04 10.42 -21.07
C TYR A 75 -0.99 11.84 -20.50
N LEU A 76 -0.27 12.00 -19.38
CA LEU A 76 -0.09 13.29 -18.74
C LEU A 76 0.71 14.25 -19.64
N ALA A 77 1.79 13.77 -20.27
CA ALA A 77 2.61 14.54 -21.19
C ALA A 77 1.87 14.93 -22.50
N GLU A 78 0.99 14.08 -22.98
CA GLU A 78 0.16 14.35 -24.16
C GLU A 78 -0.98 15.37 -23.88
N GLY A 79 -1.18 15.80 -22.62
CA GLY A 79 -2.20 16.76 -22.22
C GLY A 79 -3.65 16.23 -22.31
N LYS A 80 -3.84 14.93 -22.50
CA LYS A 80 -5.12 14.25 -22.64
C LYS A 80 -5.79 14.03 -21.28
N ARG A 81 -6.24 15.12 -20.68
CA ARG A 81 -6.73 15.12 -19.29
C ARG A 81 -7.90 14.16 -19.04
N LYS A 82 -8.82 14.03 -19.99
CA LYS A 82 -9.98 13.14 -19.85
C LYS A 82 -9.56 11.68 -19.88
N GLU A 83 -8.78 11.30 -20.88
CA GLU A 83 -8.26 9.94 -21.05
C GLU A 83 -7.35 9.54 -19.90
N THR A 84 -6.55 10.46 -19.37
CA THR A 84 -5.71 10.25 -18.18
C THR A 84 -6.54 9.82 -16.98
N TRP A 85 -7.64 10.52 -16.69
CA TRP A 85 -8.50 10.18 -15.55
C TRP A 85 -9.38 8.96 -15.80
N GLU A 86 -9.79 8.71 -17.01
CA GLU A 86 -10.46 7.46 -17.38
C GLU A 86 -9.54 6.26 -17.17
N PHE A 87 -8.28 6.35 -17.60
CA PHE A 87 -7.27 5.33 -17.36
C PHE A 87 -7.05 5.06 -15.86
N VAL A 88 -6.83 6.12 -15.05
CA VAL A 88 -6.65 5.98 -13.59
C VAL A 88 -7.85 5.30 -12.95
N ASN A 89 -9.07 5.75 -13.27
CA ASN A 89 -10.28 5.20 -12.70
C ASN A 89 -10.53 3.74 -13.12
N THR A 90 -10.18 3.37 -14.35
CA THR A 90 -10.26 1.98 -14.82
C THR A 90 -9.30 1.09 -14.04
N ILE A 91 -8.04 1.51 -13.88
CA ILE A 91 -7.04 0.77 -13.10
C ILE A 91 -7.45 0.66 -11.63
N LEU A 92 -7.94 1.74 -11.02
CA LEU A 92 -8.44 1.71 -9.65
C LEU A 92 -9.63 0.77 -9.48
N SER A 93 -10.62 0.83 -10.40
CA SER A 93 -11.78 -0.06 -10.36
C SER A 93 -11.37 -1.53 -10.49
N ALA A 94 -10.47 -1.83 -11.42
CA ALA A 94 -9.92 -3.18 -11.59
C ALA A 94 -9.13 -3.63 -10.34
N ALA A 95 -8.29 -2.75 -9.80
CA ALA A 95 -7.53 -3.05 -8.58
C ALA A 95 -8.44 -3.31 -7.38
N ILE A 96 -9.53 -2.55 -7.20
CA ILE A 96 -10.50 -2.78 -6.14
C ILE A 96 -11.12 -4.18 -6.28
N VAL A 97 -11.58 -4.57 -7.48
CA VAL A 97 -12.19 -5.88 -7.70
C VAL A 97 -11.19 -7.01 -7.46
N VAL A 98 -10.01 -6.92 -8.10
CA VAL A 98 -8.98 -7.96 -7.98
C VAL A 98 -8.47 -8.07 -6.54
N MET A 99 -8.18 -6.96 -5.88
CA MET A 99 -7.69 -6.98 -4.50
C MET A 99 -8.76 -7.41 -3.51
N SER A 100 -10.04 -7.08 -3.74
CA SER A 100 -11.13 -7.62 -2.93
C SER A 100 -11.22 -9.13 -3.02
N LEU A 101 -11.09 -9.68 -4.23
CA LEU A 101 -11.07 -11.13 -4.44
C LEU A 101 -9.85 -11.77 -3.75
N VAL A 102 -8.66 -11.18 -3.91
CA VAL A 102 -7.43 -11.65 -3.24
C VAL A 102 -7.58 -11.62 -1.72
N VAL A 103 -8.16 -10.55 -1.17
CA VAL A 103 -8.39 -10.41 0.28
C VAL A 103 -9.38 -11.47 0.77
N ILE A 104 -10.50 -11.68 0.08
CA ILE A 104 -11.49 -12.70 0.46
C ILE A 104 -10.85 -14.09 0.42
N LEU A 105 -10.19 -14.45 -0.67
CA LEU A 105 -9.50 -15.74 -0.81
C LEU A 105 -8.40 -15.93 0.22
N GLY A 106 -7.65 -14.87 0.55
CA GLY A 106 -6.60 -14.91 1.54
C GLY A 106 -7.12 -15.04 2.97
N ILE A 107 -8.25 -14.41 3.31
CA ILE A 107 -8.91 -14.59 4.61
C ILE A 107 -9.43 -16.02 4.74
N LEU A 108 -10.10 -16.53 3.73
CA LEU A 108 -10.62 -17.90 3.72
C LEU A 108 -9.49 -18.94 3.72
N GLY A 109 -8.44 -18.70 2.96
CA GLY A 109 -7.26 -19.55 2.86
C GLY A 109 -6.21 -19.36 3.96
N SER A 110 -6.44 -18.50 4.96
CA SER A 110 -5.44 -18.15 5.99
C SER A 110 -4.85 -19.36 6.71
N SER A 111 -5.64 -20.37 7.00
CA SER A 111 -5.15 -21.59 7.66
C SER A 111 -4.15 -22.34 6.80
N PHE A 112 -4.43 -22.47 5.50
CA PHE A 112 -3.52 -23.11 4.55
C PHE A 112 -2.24 -22.27 4.35
N ILE A 113 -2.40 -20.96 4.21
CA ILE A 113 -1.27 -20.02 4.07
C ILE A 113 -0.36 -20.13 5.29
N MET A 114 -0.91 -20.09 6.50
CA MET A 114 -0.10 -20.18 7.72
C MET A 114 0.54 -21.56 7.88
N ALA A 115 -0.16 -22.66 7.60
CA ALA A 115 0.43 -23.99 7.62
C ALA A 115 1.63 -24.11 6.66
N PHE A 116 1.58 -23.50 5.50
CA PHE A 116 2.66 -23.51 4.53
C PHE A 116 3.87 -22.66 4.97
N PHE A 117 3.63 -21.44 5.49
CA PHE A 117 4.71 -20.51 5.87
C PHE A 117 5.25 -20.72 7.28
N ALA A 118 4.48 -21.36 8.17
CA ALA A 118 4.79 -21.58 9.58
C ALA A 118 4.88 -23.07 9.90
N GLY A 119 5.40 -23.89 8.99
CA GLY A 119 5.42 -25.36 9.07
C GLY A 119 6.14 -26.00 10.27
N GLY A 120 6.73 -25.19 11.18
CA GLY A 120 7.34 -25.65 12.44
C GLY A 120 6.55 -25.24 13.70
N PHE A 121 5.37 -24.60 13.55
CA PHE A 121 4.60 -24.11 14.67
C PHE A 121 3.71 -25.22 15.26
N GLY A 122 3.65 -25.28 16.59
CA GLY A 122 2.65 -26.11 17.27
C GLY A 122 1.22 -25.62 17.00
N PRO A 123 0.19 -26.45 17.29
CA PRO A 123 -1.20 -26.16 16.94
C PRO A 123 -1.72 -24.83 17.46
N GLU A 124 -1.43 -24.46 18.70
CA GLU A 124 -1.89 -23.20 19.32
C GLU A 124 -1.25 -21.97 18.68
N LYS A 125 0.05 -22.04 18.42
CA LYS A 125 0.81 -20.98 17.76
C LYS A 125 0.35 -20.78 16.32
N LEU A 126 0.08 -21.87 15.60
CA LEU A 126 -0.46 -21.85 14.24
C LEU A 126 -1.88 -21.26 14.21
N HIS A 127 -2.72 -21.60 15.19
CA HIS A 127 -4.05 -21.03 15.34
C HIS A 127 -3.98 -19.51 15.55
N SER A 128 -3.12 -19.06 16.45
CA SER A 128 -2.88 -17.63 16.70
C SER A 128 -2.40 -16.91 15.43
N ALA A 129 -1.40 -17.46 14.74
CA ALA A 129 -0.91 -16.91 13.48
C ALA A 129 -2.03 -16.81 12.41
N THR A 130 -2.91 -17.80 12.34
CA THR A 130 -4.04 -17.82 11.41
C THR A 130 -5.05 -16.69 11.71
N ILE A 131 -5.39 -16.47 12.98
CA ILE A 131 -6.27 -15.36 13.38
C ILE A 131 -5.65 -14.02 13.03
N LEU A 132 -4.38 -13.81 13.38
CA LEU A 132 -3.68 -12.57 13.10
C LEU A 132 -3.57 -12.31 11.59
N ASN A 133 -3.29 -13.35 10.79
CA ASN A 133 -3.25 -13.23 9.34
C ASN A 133 -4.60 -12.82 8.77
N ARG A 134 -5.71 -13.38 9.23
CA ARG A 134 -7.07 -12.98 8.80
C ARG A 134 -7.34 -11.51 9.08
N ILE A 135 -6.91 -11.00 10.23
CA ILE A 135 -7.07 -9.59 10.59
C ILE A 135 -6.22 -8.69 9.70
N ILE A 136 -4.95 -9.06 9.47
CA ILE A 136 -4.00 -8.23 8.71
C ILE A 136 -4.23 -8.31 7.19
N PHE A 137 -4.78 -9.40 6.67
CA PHE A 137 -4.88 -9.66 5.23
C PHE A 137 -5.54 -8.54 4.41
N PRO A 138 -6.61 -7.85 4.89
CA PRO A 138 -7.20 -6.69 4.21
C PRO A 138 -6.20 -5.56 3.90
N TYR A 139 -5.14 -5.45 4.68
CA TYR A 139 -4.09 -4.44 4.45
C TYR A 139 -3.44 -4.57 3.07
N ILE A 140 -3.39 -5.78 2.49
CA ILE A 140 -2.84 -6.00 1.13
C ILE A 140 -3.61 -5.19 0.09
N GLY A 141 -4.95 -5.22 0.15
CA GLY A 141 -5.80 -4.43 -0.74
C GLY A 141 -5.60 -2.92 -0.54
N LEU A 142 -5.60 -2.49 0.73
CA LEU A 142 -5.44 -1.07 1.09
C LEU A 142 -4.09 -0.51 0.62
N VAL A 143 -3.01 -1.24 0.84
CA VAL A 143 -1.67 -0.78 0.43
C VAL A 143 -1.49 -0.80 -1.08
N SER A 144 -2.14 -1.71 -1.80
CA SER A 144 -2.14 -1.74 -3.27
C SER A 144 -2.82 -0.50 -3.85
N LEU A 145 -3.98 -0.11 -3.31
CA LEU A 145 -4.67 1.13 -3.70
C LEU A 145 -3.85 2.37 -3.33
N SER A 146 -3.24 2.38 -2.15
CA SER A 146 -2.33 3.46 -1.73
C SER A 146 -1.12 3.59 -2.68
N ALA A 147 -0.58 2.49 -3.20
CA ALA A 147 0.53 2.50 -4.15
C ALA A 147 0.14 3.13 -5.50
N ILE A 148 -1.06 2.85 -6.02
CA ILE A 148 -1.58 3.49 -7.24
C ILE A 148 -1.75 5.00 -7.01
N ALA A 149 -2.37 5.39 -5.89
CA ALA A 149 -2.52 6.78 -5.49
C ALA A 149 -1.17 7.52 -5.41
N MET A 150 -0.17 6.88 -4.82
CA MET A 150 1.20 7.38 -4.74
C MET A 150 1.81 7.56 -6.13
N GLY A 151 1.60 6.61 -7.05
CA GLY A 151 2.06 6.70 -8.44
C GLY A 151 1.50 7.92 -9.15
N VAL A 152 0.18 8.18 -9.02
CA VAL A 152 -0.49 9.36 -9.57
C VAL A 152 0.07 10.65 -8.97
N LEU A 153 0.22 10.72 -7.65
CA LEU A 153 0.74 11.92 -6.96
C LEU A 153 2.19 12.23 -7.34
N ASN A 154 3.04 11.21 -7.39
CA ASN A 154 4.45 11.36 -7.74
C ASN A 154 4.63 11.85 -9.19
N SER A 155 3.83 11.34 -10.13
CA SER A 155 3.83 11.81 -11.53
C SER A 155 3.34 13.26 -11.68
N HIS A 156 2.56 13.77 -10.71
CA HIS A 156 2.19 15.19 -10.65
C HIS A 156 3.16 16.06 -9.82
N GLY A 157 4.30 15.51 -9.39
CA GLY A 157 5.27 16.23 -8.55
C GLY A 157 4.80 16.49 -7.11
N ARG A 158 3.77 15.78 -6.63
CA ARG A 158 3.17 15.94 -5.31
C ARG A 158 3.64 14.86 -4.35
N PHE A 159 4.87 14.95 -3.90
CA PHE A 159 5.53 13.90 -3.12
C PHE A 159 5.16 13.89 -1.62
N GLY A 160 4.68 15.00 -1.05
CA GLY A 160 4.47 15.13 0.39
C GLY A 160 3.50 14.10 0.97
N ALA A 161 2.31 13.97 0.41
CA ALA A 161 1.30 13.02 0.89
C ALA A 161 1.72 11.56 0.70
N SER A 162 2.36 11.24 -0.44
CA SER A 162 2.86 9.88 -0.71
C SER A 162 4.01 9.50 0.22
N ALA A 163 4.93 10.43 0.51
CA ALA A 163 6.04 10.19 1.43
C ALA A 163 5.58 10.13 2.90
N PHE A 164 4.45 10.75 3.26
CA PHE A 164 3.87 10.69 4.59
C PHE A 164 3.04 9.43 4.85
N ALA A 165 2.54 8.77 3.81
CA ALA A 165 1.71 7.57 3.96
C ALA A 165 2.35 6.46 4.83
N PRO A 166 3.63 6.08 4.69
CA PRO A 166 4.25 5.10 5.59
C PRO A 166 4.31 5.54 7.06
N VAL A 167 4.36 6.86 7.33
CA VAL A 167 4.33 7.38 8.70
C VAL A 167 2.99 7.10 9.36
N CYS A 168 1.88 7.23 8.61
CA CYS A 168 0.54 6.91 9.08
C CYS A 168 0.41 5.46 9.55
N LEU A 169 1.01 4.50 8.84
CA LEU A 169 1.03 3.10 9.24
C LEU A 169 1.73 2.93 10.59
N ASN A 170 2.92 3.52 10.73
CA ASN A 170 3.69 3.40 11.96
C ASN A 170 2.96 4.05 13.14
N ILE A 171 2.39 5.24 12.95
CA ILE A 171 1.60 5.95 13.99
C ILE A 171 0.41 5.09 14.42
N SER A 172 -0.33 4.50 13.47
CA SER A 172 -1.48 3.67 13.78
C SER A 172 -1.10 2.46 14.65
N ILE A 173 -0.05 1.73 14.27
CA ILE A 173 0.41 0.56 15.04
C ILE A 173 0.89 1.00 16.42
N ILE A 174 1.62 2.11 16.54
CA ILE A 174 2.06 2.66 17.82
C ILE A 174 0.84 3.04 18.68
N ALA A 175 -0.14 3.75 18.13
CA ALA A 175 -1.33 4.16 18.87
C ALA A 175 -2.10 2.93 19.39
N LEU A 176 -2.33 1.93 18.55
CA LEU A 176 -3.03 0.71 18.97
C LEU A 176 -2.19 -0.12 19.96
N SER A 177 -0.86 0.00 19.94
CA SER A 177 0.00 -0.63 20.94
C SER A 177 -0.23 -0.09 22.37
N PHE A 178 -0.63 1.17 22.52
CA PHE A 178 -1.01 1.75 23.81
C PHE A 178 -2.44 1.39 24.23
N MET A 179 -3.23 0.91 23.30
CA MET A 179 -4.61 0.47 23.54
C MET A 179 -4.71 -1.06 23.63
N SER A 180 -3.59 -1.77 23.79
CA SER A 180 -3.54 -3.24 23.80
C SER A 180 -4.45 -3.87 24.86
N ASP A 181 -4.65 -3.19 26.00
CA ASP A 181 -5.46 -3.70 27.12
C ASP A 181 -6.96 -3.79 26.79
N PHE A 182 -7.42 -3.09 25.74
CA PHE A 182 -8.79 -3.19 25.26
C PHE A 182 -9.03 -4.37 24.31
N PHE A 183 -7.99 -5.15 24.00
CA PHE A 183 -8.05 -6.28 23.08
C PHE A 183 -7.77 -7.60 23.79
N PRO A 184 -8.27 -8.74 23.28
CA PRO A 184 -8.02 -10.07 23.87
C PRO A 184 -6.55 -10.41 24.05
N ASN A 185 -5.69 -9.90 23.18
CA ASN A 185 -4.24 -9.96 23.32
C ASN A 185 -3.56 -8.82 22.53
N PRO A 186 -2.31 -8.44 22.89
CA PRO A 186 -1.61 -7.33 22.25
C PRO A 186 -1.39 -7.50 20.73
N ALA A 187 -1.22 -8.73 20.24
CA ALA A 187 -0.99 -8.99 18.82
C ALA A 187 -2.23 -8.66 17.96
N ILE A 188 -3.45 -8.83 18.51
CA ILE A 188 -4.68 -8.42 17.85
C ILE A 188 -4.74 -6.89 17.74
N ALA A 189 -4.42 -6.16 18.80
CA ALA A 189 -4.35 -4.71 18.78
C ALA A 189 -3.39 -4.21 17.69
N LEU A 190 -2.19 -4.76 17.63
CA LEU A 190 -1.19 -4.44 16.59
C LEU A 190 -1.70 -4.77 15.18
N SER A 191 -2.38 -5.92 15.01
CA SER A 191 -2.95 -6.34 13.72
C SER A 191 -4.04 -5.41 13.23
N VAL A 192 -4.94 -4.97 14.13
CA VAL A 192 -5.94 -3.94 13.83
C VAL A 192 -5.25 -2.61 13.48
N GLY A 193 -4.18 -2.27 14.20
CA GLY A 193 -3.34 -1.10 13.89
C GLY A 193 -2.78 -1.11 12.47
N VAL A 194 -2.41 -2.26 11.95
CA VAL A 194 -1.95 -2.41 10.55
C VAL A 194 -3.07 -2.05 9.57
N VAL A 195 -4.29 -2.55 9.79
CA VAL A 195 -5.43 -2.29 8.90
C VAL A 195 -5.84 -0.82 8.95
N ILE A 196 -5.99 -0.25 10.14
CA ILE A 196 -6.29 1.18 10.32
C ILE A 196 -5.21 2.02 9.66
N GLY A 197 -3.93 1.65 9.83
CA GLY A 197 -2.81 2.31 9.17
C GLY A 197 -2.92 2.28 7.65
N GLY A 198 -3.37 1.16 7.06
CA GLY A 198 -3.65 1.05 5.63
C GLY A 198 -4.75 2.00 5.15
N VAL A 199 -5.83 2.14 5.93
CA VAL A 199 -6.90 3.12 5.66
C VAL A 199 -6.34 4.55 5.73
N LEU A 200 -5.58 4.88 6.77
CA LEU A 200 -4.97 6.20 6.94
C LEU A 200 -3.98 6.54 5.81
N GLN A 201 -3.25 5.54 5.27
CA GLN A 201 -2.37 5.72 4.11
C GLN A 201 -3.14 6.19 2.87
N ILE A 202 -4.34 5.68 2.64
CA ILE A 202 -5.20 6.14 1.55
C ILE A 202 -5.75 7.53 1.87
N LEU A 203 -6.32 7.70 3.06
CA LEU A 203 -6.98 8.94 3.46
C LEU A 203 -6.06 10.17 3.39
N VAL A 204 -4.80 10.05 3.79
CA VAL A 204 -3.84 11.16 3.72
C VAL A 204 -3.51 11.57 2.29
N GLN A 205 -3.65 10.67 1.33
CA GLN A 205 -3.39 10.93 -0.09
C GLN A 205 -4.59 11.56 -0.81
N VAL A 206 -5.83 11.26 -0.38
CA VAL A 206 -7.08 11.71 -1.03
C VAL A 206 -7.12 13.24 -1.23
N PRO A 207 -6.85 14.11 -0.25
CA PRO A 207 -6.89 15.55 -0.47
C PRO A 207 -5.91 16.03 -1.55
N SER A 208 -4.72 15.43 -1.60
CA SER A 208 -3.74 15.74 -2.65
C SER A 208 -4.19 15.24 -4.02
N LEU A 209 -4.82 14.08 -4.10
CA LEU A 209 -5.41 13.54 -5.34
C LEU A 209 -6.54 14.44 -5.86
N LEU A 210 -7.47 14.85 -5.01
CA LEU A 210 -8.55 15.76 -5.40
C LEU A 210 -8.02 17.08 -5.96
N ARG A 211 -6.92 17.59 -5.41
CA ARG A 211 -6.26 18.81 -5.91
C ARG A 211 -5.56 18.64 -7.28
N THR A 212 -5.35 17.42 -7.77
CA THR A 212 -4.90 17.19 -9.16
C THR A 212 -6.03 17.29 -10.16
N GLY A 213 -7.27 17.37 -9.70
CA GLY A 213 -8.48 17.36 -10.50
C GLY A 213 -9.03 15.96 -10.75
N TRP A 214 -8.45 14.95 -10.07
CA TRP A 214 -9.01 13.60 -10.07
C TRP A 214 -10.35 13.58 -9.34
N ARG A 215 -11.29 12.79 -9.89
CA ARG A 215 -12.55 12.45 -9.24
C ARG A 215 -12.77 10.96 -9.39
N LEU A 216 -13.10 10.30 -8.31
CA LEU A 216 -13.42 8.88 -8.33
C LEU A 216 -14.68 8.68 -9.20
N ARG A 217 -14.54 7.87 -10.26
CA ARG A 217 -15.64 7.36 -11.07
C ARG A 217 -15.44 5.87 -11.22
N TRP A 218 -16.47 5.11 -10.93
CA TRP A 218 -16.45 3.69 -11.22
C TRP A 218 -16.51 3.51 -12.74
N LEU A 219 -15.43 3.04 -13.33
CA LEU A 219 -15.34 2.79 -14.76
C LEU A 219 -14.92 1.35 -14.99
N TRP A 220 -15.79 0.60 -15.67
CA TRP A 220 -15.49 -0.71 -16.21
C TRP A 220 -15.59 -0.61 -17.73
N ASN A 221 -14.59 0.01 -18.37
CA ASN A 221 -14.59 0.21 -19.80
C ASN A 221 -13.61 -0.71 -20.48
N SER A 222 -14.13 -1.59 -21.36
CA SER A 222 -13.32 -2.53 -22.15
C SER A 222 -12.33 -1.84 -23.09
N SER A 223 -12.61 -0.62 -23.56
CA SER A 223 -11.70 0.13 -24.41
C SER A 223 -10.43 0.59 -23.66
N SER A 224 -10.50 0.78 -22.37
CA SER A 224 -9.33 1.15 -21.54
C SER A 224 -8.30 0.02 -21.43
N TRP A 225 -8.71 -1.24 -21.60
CA TRP A 225 -7.81 -2.40 -21.64
C TRP A 225 -7.00 -2.50 -22.93
N GLU A 226 -7.47 -1.90 -24.04
CA GLU A 226 -6.69 -1.82 -25.27
C GLU A 226 -5.40 -1.01 -25.11
N TYR A 227 -5.37 -0.04 -24.18
CA TYR A 227 -4.20 0.77 -23.92
C TYR A 227 -3.11 0.04 -23.12
N MET A 228 -3.46 -1.06 -22.46
CA MET A 228 -2.51 -1.91 -21.72
C MET A 228 -1.87 -3.02 -22.57
N ARG A 229 -2.23 -3.18 -23.85
CA ARG A 229 -1.57 -4.19 -24.72
C ARG A 229 -0.13 -3.75 -24.99
N PRO A 230 0.87 -4.55 -24.55
CA PRO A 230 2.27 -4.29 -24.86
C PRO A 230 2.44 -4.43 -26.38
N GLY A 231 2.67 -3.34 -27.06
CA GLY A 231 2.84 -3.30 -28.52
C GLY A 231 2.26 -2.08 -29.20
N ARG A 232 1.18 -1.48 -28.71
CA ARG A 232 0.66 -0.22 -29.28
C ARG A 232 1.44 1.02 -28.81
N ALA A 233 2.04 0.99 -27.63
CA ALA A 233 2.97 2.03 -27.20
C ALA A 233 4.24 2.07 -28.08
N ILE A 234 4.71 0.90 -28.52
CA ILE A 234 5.94 0.76 -29.33
C ILE A 234 5.67 1.07 -30.81
N SER A 235 4.48 0.77 -31.34
CA SER A 235 4.19 1.03 -32.75
C SER A 235 4.04 2.50 -33.11
N ARG A 236 3.63 3.35 -32.17
CA ARG A 236 3.55 4.81 -32.38
C ARG A 236 4.88 5.54 -32.29
N LEU A 237 5.89 4.97 -31.59
CA LEU A 237 7.26 5.50 -31.58
C LEU A 237 8.01 5.23 -32.91
N ARG A 238 7.51 4.35 -33.77
CA ARG A 238 8.09 4.05 -35.09
C ARG A 238 7.57 4.95 -36.23
N THR A 239 6.59 5.78 -35.94
CA THR A 239 5.94 6.65 -36.95
C THR A 239 6.19 8.14 -36.69
N MET A 240 7.07 8.46 -35.75
CA MET A 240 7.67 9.78 -35.55
C MET A 240 9.20 9.69 -35.82
#